data_f6cda8cfbcee1d51b6c93a390878c03b
#
_entry.id   f6cda8cfbcee1d51b6c93a390878c03b
#
_cell.length_a   1.000
_cell.length_b   1.000
_cell.length_c   1.000
_cell.angle_alpha   90.00
_cell.angle_beta   90.00
_cell.angle_gamma   90.00
#
_symmetry.space_group_name_H-M   'P 1'
#
loop_
_entity.id
_entity.type
_entity.pdbx_description
1 polymer ?
#
loop_
_entity_poly.entity_id
_entity_poly.type
_entity_poly.pdbx_seq_one_letter_code
_entity_poly.pdbx_strand_id
1 'polypeptide(L)'
;MDEVFALPQPKVGTAFWKEFARTAKPENYQGNCVGYGEWGIVDVWRRPKPEFWSTKKAYSPVRLLADDNLSFTAGQPLMLTVYNRFDHTNLNEIKAFYTYKGMKKALRLGFVEPHQKGLLTIPAEQWEEGEKLLVEFFTSEGDLIDAYRPVLGVEKVDYPAVIDGEKLIVTDNGDKLMIRGEGFEIPFDKATGLIVNAKAGEQVIIEKGPFLNLYVNLNHLTGAEVRKMANHFTISDSDWKKTSFSYTEKENGTVKVALVGSYRGVVAEFDILISPKGELSVNYQTSGVPNGFLRETGLSFYLSDAIQHLDWKRKGYWNYYPEGEFAGNEGRTSLYQSRQAAYGEQPVQAWQADTHNYYYWADAGANCKQPLTQMAKGMKENIYYYSLSTETDSKHRVSVVSEDASVACRINKRADEQLILYTNNRWDYPEIAWGNYCKTLEALPCYGQINLRMK
;
A
#
# COMPACT_ATOMS: atom_id res chain seq x y z
N MET A 1 -15.33 -15.96 -15.68
CA MET A 1 -14.82 -14.92 -16.59
C MET A 1 -13.37 -15.16 -16.99
N ASP A 2 -12.50 -15.46 -16.06
CA ASP A 2 -11.11 -15.81 -16.36
C ASP A 2 -10.99 -16.98 -17.35
N GLU A 3 -11.93 -17.93 -17.30
CA GLU A 3 -12.01 -19.05 -18.25
C GLU A 3 -12.21 -18.60 -19.70
N VAL A 4 -12.88 -17.48 -19.92
CA VAL A 4 -13.08 -16.95 -21.28
C VAL A 4 -11.76 -16.48 -21.88
N PHE A 5 -10.86 -15.97 -21.08
CA PHE A 5 -9.54 -15.53 -21.54
C PHE A 5 -8.55 -16.66 -21.68
N ALA A 6 -8.73 -17.74 -20.93
CA ALA A 6 -7.84 -18.90 -20.98
C ALA A 6 -8.17 -19.88 -22.11
N LEU A 7 -9.42 -19.90 -22.55
CA LEU A 7 -9.86 -20.86 -23.59
C LEU A 7 -9.67 -20.26 -24.99
N PRO A 8 -8.92 -20.91 -25.87
CA PRO A 8 -8.78 -20.46 -27.26
C PRO A 8 -10.11 -20.44 -28.03
N GLN A 9 -11.08 -21.19 -27.58
CA GLN A 9 -12.45 -21.21 -28.11
C GLN A 9 -13.43 -21.42 -26.97
N PRO A 10 -14.05 -20.37 -26.42
CA PRO A 10 -15.06 -20.56 -25.40
C PRO A 10 -16.26 -21.29 -25.95
N LYS A 11 -16.65 -22.37 -25.31
CA LYS A 11 -17.89 -23.13 -25.62
C LYS A 11 -19.16 -22.37 -25.27
N VAL A 12 -19.07 -21.08 -25.01
CA VAL A 12 -20.19 -20.27 -24.55
C VAL A 12 -21.03 -19.84 -25.75
N GLY A 13 -22.26 -20.20 -25.76
CA GLY A 13 -23.13 -20.20 -26.90
C GLY A 13 -23.66 -18.84 -27.40
N THR A 14 -23.28 -17.70 -26.89
CA THR A 14 -23.76 -16.41 -27.35
C THR A 14 -22.85 -15.80 -28.40
N ALA A 15 -23.42 -15.09 -29.37
CA ALA A 15 -22.65 -14.34 -30.38
C ALA A 15 -21.66 -13.34 -29.75
N PHE A 16 -22.05 -12.75 -28.65
CA PHE A 16 -21.20 -11.83 -27.88
C PHE A 16 -19.92 -12.50 -27.40
N TRP A 17 -20.00 -13.65 -26.77
CA TRP A 17 -18.83 -14.34 -26.23
C TRP A 17 -17.91 -14.88 -27.35
N LYS A 18 -18.49 -15.29 -28.46
CA LYS A 18 -17.70 -15.68 -29.64
C LYS A 18 -16.93 -14.52 -30.23
N GLU A 19 -17.57 -13.37 -30.36
CA GLU A 19 -16.93 -12.19 -30.87
C GLU A 19 -15.87 -11.67 -29.91
N PHE A 20 -16.15 -11.64 -28.61
CA PHE A 20 -15.21 -11.25 -27.60
C PHE A 20 -13.96 -12.15 -27.60
N ALA A 21 -14.12 -13.46 -27.60
CA ALA A 21 -12.99 -14.40 -27.64
C ALA A 21 -12.16 -14.27 -28.93
N ARG A 22 -12.81 -13.94 -30.03
CA ARG A 22 -12.14 -13.71 -31.31
C ARG A 22 -11.33 -12.40 -31.34
N THR A 23 -11.80 -11.36 -30.66
CA THR A 23 -11.22 -10.02 -30.70
C THR A 23 -10.36 -9.69 -29.48
N ALA A 24 -10.55 -10.43 -28.39
CA ALA A 24 -9.73 -10.22 -27.18
C ALA A 24 -8.29 -10.65 -27.43
N LYS A 25 -7.40 -9.69 -27.35
CA LYS A 25 -5.96 -9.92 -27.46
C LYS A 25 -5.30 -9.52 -26.15
N PRO A 26 -4.21 -10.21 -25.76
CA PRO A 26 -3.49 -9.90 -24.54
C PRO A 26 -3.08 -8.44 -24.42
N GLU A 27 -2.62 -7.86 -25.52
CA GLU A 27 -2.21 -6.46 -25.61
C GLU A 27 -3.36 -5.47 -25.46
N ASN A 28 -4.57 -5.90 -25.73
CA ASN A 28 -5.81 -5.11 -25.59
C ASN A 28 -6.51 -5.36 -24.25
N TYR A 29 -6.09 -6.39 -23.53
CA TYR A 29 -6.66 -6.71 -22.23
C TYR A 29 -6.09 -5.77 -21.16
N GLN A 30 -6.89 -4.84 -20.72
CA GLN A 30 -6.52 -3.82 -19.74
C GLN A 30 -7.30 -4.00 -18.42
N GLY A 31 -7.62 -5.23 -18.08
CA GLY A 31 -8.34 -5.53 -16.87
C GLY A 31 -9.81 -5.15 -16.90
N ASN A 32 -10.34 -4.80 -18.04
CA ASN A 32 -11.77 -4.60 -18.18
C ASN A 32 -12.46 -5.93 -18.06
N CYS A 33 -13.36 -6.03 -17.11
CA CYS A 33 -14.23 -7.17 -16.99
C CYS A 33 -15.18 -7.22 -18.15
N VAL A 34 -15.39 -8.39 -18.68
CA VAL A 34 -16.47 -8.62 -19.60
C VAL A 34 -17.67 -9.14 -18.81
N GLY A 35 -18.69 -8.31 -18.69
CA GLY A 35 -19.86 -8.62 -17.86
C GLY A 35 -19.63 -8.27 -16.40
N TYR A 36 -19.48 -9.24 -15.53
CA TYR A 36 -19.46 -9.06 -14.09
C TYR A 36 -18.08 -8.92 -13.45
N GLY A 37 -17.01 -9.00 -14.19
CA GLY A 37 -15.70 -8.87 -13.64
C GLY A 37 -14.92 -10.16 -13.45
N GLU A 38 -13.74 -10.02 -12.93
CA GLU A 38 -12.87 -11.14 -12.57
C GLU A 38 -13.31 -11.75 -11.24
N TRP A 39 -14.41 -12.48 -11.28
CA TRP A 39 -14.97 -13.14 -10.12
C TRP A 39 -14.18 -14.39 -9.78
N GLY A 40 -14.27 -14.76 -8.53
CA GLY A 40 -13.58 -15.91 -7.99
C GLY A 40 -12.35 -15.55 -7.18
N ILE A 41 -12.05 -16.43 -6.25
CA ILE A 41 -10.92 -16.30 -5.32
C ILE A 41 -9.60 -16.84 -5.90
N VAL A 42 -9.70 -17.53 -7.01
CA VAL A 42 -8.58 -17.99 -7.83
C VAL A 42 -8.83 -17.61 -9.29
N ASP A 43 -7.76 -17.48 -10.06
CA ASP A 43 -7.89 -17.30 -11.50
C ASP A 43 -8.14 -18.62 -12.24
N VAL A 44 -8.21 -18.55 -13.56
CA VAL A 44 -8.45 -19.71 -14.42
C VAL A 44 -7.37 -20.79 -14.30
N TRP A 45 -6.16 -20.43 -13.95
CA TRP A 45 -5.05 -21.36 -13.69
C TRP A 45 -4.93 -21.75 -12.21
N ARG A 46 -5.96 -21.43 -11.40
CA ARG A 46 -6.04 -21.72 -9.96
C ARG A 46 -4.96 -21.04 -9.13
N ARG A 47 -4.39 -19.95 -9.61
CA ARG A 47 -3.48 -19.14 -8.80
C ARG A 47 -4.31 -18.39 -7.76
N PRO A 48 -3.96 -18.46 -6.46
CA PRO A 48 -4.65 -17.71 -5.42
C PRO A 48 -4.59 -16.22 -5.67
N LYS A 49 -5.74 -15.55 -5.61
CA LYS A 49 -5.86 -14.10 -5.54
C LYS A 49 -5.86 -13.67 -4.06
N PRO A 50 -5.72 -12.38 -3.74
CA PRO A 50 -5.77 -11.92 -2.35
C PRO A 50 -7.02 -12.35 -1.60
N GLU A 51 -8.18 -12.41 -2.26
CA GLU A 51 -9.44 -12.86 -1.68
C GLU A 51 -9.40 -14.33 -1.25
N PHE A 52 -8.57 -15.14 -1.88
CA PHE A 52 -8.38 -16.55 -1.49
C PHE A 52 -7.94 -16.65 -0.03
N TRP A 53 -6.99 -15.82 0.37
CA TRP A 53 -6.44 -15.88 1.72
C TRP A 53 -7.43 -15.41 2.77
N SER A 54 -8.17 -14.34 2.52
CA SER A 54 -9.23 -13.88 3.42
C SER A 54 -10.40 -14.88 3.49
N THR A 55 -10.78 -15.46 2.36
CA THR A 55 -11.80 -16.52 2.30
C THR A 55 -11.35 -17.76 3.07
N LYS A 56 -10.11 -18.23 2.81
CA LYS A 56 -9.53 -19.36 3.54
C LYS A 56 -9.54 -19.10 5.05
N LYS A 57 -9.15 -17.89 5.48
CA LYS A 57 -9.18 -17.49 6.90
C LYS A 57 -10.62 -17.48 7.45
N ALA A 58 -11.59 -16.95 6.71
CA ALA A 58 -12.98 -16.89 7.14
C ALA A 58 -13.60 -18.27 7.33
N TYR A 59 -13.28 -19.20 6.46
CA TYR A 59 -13.77 -20.59 6.49
C TYR A 59 -12.86 -21.56 7.27
N SER A 60 -11.77 -21.09 7.84
CA SER A 60 -10.87 -21.95 8.62
C SER A 60 -11.64 -22.74 9.70
N PRO A 61 -11.48 -24.07 9.75
CA PRO A 61 -12.14 -24.89 10.75
C PRO A 61 -11.46 -24.80 12.12
N VAL A 62 -10.29 -24.17 12.22
CA VAL A 62 -9.59 -23.92 13.48
C VAL A 62 -9.40 -22.42 13.65
N ARG A 63 -9.94 -21.85 14.71
CA ARG A 63 -9.83 -20.42 14.99
C ARG A 63 -9.01 -20.20 16.25
N LEU A 64 -7.87 -19.54 16.11
CA LEU A 64 -7.15 -19.01 17.27
C LEU A 64 -7.83 -17.70 17.70
N LEU A 65 -8.38 -17.67 18.90
CA LEU A 65 -9.04 -16.50 19.49
C LEU A 65 -8.01 -15.77 20.36
N ALA A 66 -7.12 -15.05 19.69
CA ALA A 66 -6.09 -14.26 20.34
C ALA A 66 -6.01 -12.90 19.63
N ASP A 67 -5.60 -11.90 20.36
CA ASP A 67 -5.25 -10.61 19.79
C ASP A 67 -3.99 -10.74 18.91
N ASP A 68 -3.84 -9.84 17.95
CA ASP A 68 -2.63 -9.79 17.12
C ASP A 68 -1.37 -9.53 17.96
N ASN A 69 -1.54 -8.85 19.10
CA ASN A 69 -0.52 -8.59 20.10
C ASN A 69 -0.76 -9.42 21.34
N LEU A 70 0.12 -10.39 21.60
CA LEU A 70 0.00 -11.29 22.73
C LEU A 70 0.71 -10.74 23.97
N SER A 71 0.00 -10.68 25.09
CA SER A 71 0.65 -10.51 26.40
C SER A 71 1.40 -11.78 26.79
N PHE A 72 2.59 -11.62 27.32
CA PHE A 72 3.46 -12.75 27.71
C PHE A 72 4.26 -12.45 28.96
N THR A 73 4.81 -13.53 29.55
CA THR A 73 5.85 -13.48 30.58
C THR A 73 6.99 -14.39 30.13
N ALA A 74 8.20 -13.86 30.08
CA ALA A 74 9.37 -14.64 29.69
C ALA A 74 9.54 -15.88 30.58
N GLY A 75 9.82 -17.02 29.97
CA GLY A 75 9.99 -18.29 30.69
C GLY A 75 8.68 -18.95 31.18
N GLN A 76 7.50 -18.39 30.78
CA GLN A 76 6.21 -18.99 31.10
C GLN A 76 5.50 -19.47 29.81
N PRO A 77 4.66 -20.52 29.89
CA PRO A 77 3.85 -20.95 28.75
C PRO A 77 2.87 -19.85 28.29
N LEU A 78 2.59 -19.80 26.99
CA LEU A 78 1.49 -19.01 26.46
C LEU A 78 0.22 -19.85 26.41
N MET A 79 -0.87 -19.26 26.92
CA MET A 79 -2.18 -19.89 26.99
C MET A 79 -3.14 -19.18 26.04
N LEU A 80 -3.43 -19.80 24.91
CA LEU A 80 -4.27 -19.22 23.85
C LEU A 80 -5.59 -19.97 23.74
N THR A 81 -6.68 -19.25 23.56
CA THR A 81 -7.97 -19.87 23.30
C THR A 81 -8.05 -20.31 21.84
N VAL A 82 -8.40 -21.56 21.61
CA VAL A 82 -8.67 -22.10 20.28
C VAL A 82 -10.13 -22.51 20.17
N TYR A 83 -10.75 -22.25 19.03
CA TYR A 83 -12.12 -22.66 18.72
C TYR A 83 -12.10 -23.70 17.61
N ASN A 84 -12.62 -24.90 17.93
CA ASN A 84 -12.82 -25.96 16.97
C ASN A 84 -14.11 -25.72 16.20
N ARG A 85 -14.01 -25.41 14.91
CA ARG A 85 -15.13 -25.18 13.99
C ARG A 85 -15.34 -26.33 13.03
N PHE A 86 -14.65 -27.45 13.20
CA PHE A 86 -14.97 -28.69 12.49
C PHE A 86 -16.36 -29.19 12.91
N ASP A 87 -17.02 -29.91 12.00
CA ASP A 87 -18.30 -30.57 12.28
C ASP A 87 -18.13 -31.95 12.90
N HIS A 88 -17.02 -32.66 12.56
CA HIS A 88 -16.83 -34.05 12.93
C HIS A 88 -15.45 -34.40 13.47
N THR A 89 -14.49 -33.47 13.40
CA THR A 89 -13.08 -33.71 13.79
C THR A 89 -12.78 -33.08 15.13
N ASN A 90 -12.20 -33.85 16.05
CA ASN A 90 -11.68 -33.32 17.30
C ASN A 90 -10.32 -32.67 17.07
N LEU A 91 -9.95 -31.64 17.84
CA LEU A 91 -8.67 -30.96 17.62
C LEU A 91 -7.45 -31.83 17.85
N ASN A 92 -7.53 -32.85 18.71
CA ASN A 92 -6.39 -33.77 18.91
C ASN A 92 -6.14 -34.72 17.74
N GLU A 93 -7.00 -34.72 16.70
CA GLU A 93 -6.86 -35.51 15.47
C GLU A 93 -6.05 -34.78 14.39
N ILE A 94 -5.77 -33.50 14.59
CA ILE A 94 -4.95 -32.69 13.69
C ILE A 94 -3.57 -32.42 14.26
N LYS A 95 -2.64 -31.93 13.44
CA LYS A 95 -1.28 -31.57 13.85
C LYS A 95 -1.17 -30.06 14.04
N ALA A 96 -0.41 -29.63 15.03
CA ALA A 96 -0.08 -28.23 15.22
C ALA A 96 1.40 -28.04 15.49
N PHE A 97 1.91 -26.89 15.07
CA PHE A 97 3.28 -26.46 15.28
C PHE A 97 3.32 -25.00 15.66
N TYR A 98 4.35 -24.60 16.38
CA TYR A 98 4.72 -23.20 16.50
C TYR A 98 6.16 -22.99 16.06
N THR A 99 6.43 -21.81 15.51
CA THR A 99 7.78 -21.37 15.18
C THR A 99 8.07 -20.09 15.94
N TYR A 100 9.16 -20.08 16.68
CA TYR A 100 9.67 -18.95 17.42
C TYR A 100 11.17 -18.81 17.14
N LYS A 101 11.62 -17.61 16.75
CA LYS A 101 13.02 -17.34 16.35
C LYS A 101 13.59 -18.38 15.37
N GLY A 102 12.79 -18.74 14.36
CA GLY A 102 13.15 -19.69 13.30
C GLY A 102 13.11 -21.18 13.72
N MET A 103 12.86 -21.48 14.99
CA MET A 103 12.77 -22.87 15.47
C MET A 103 11.31 -23.35 15.47
N LYS A 104 11.03 -24.34 14.61
CA LYS A 104 9.72 -25.00 14.53
C LYS A 104 9.64 -26.16 15.50
N LYS A 105 8.61 -26.17 16.35
CA LYS A 105 8.35 -27.20 17.36
C LYS A 105 6.91 -27.69 17.27
N ALA A 106 6.70 -28.98 17.52
CA ALA A 106 5.37 -29.57 17.55
C ALA A 106 4.58 -29.11 18.78
N LEU A 107 3.29 -28.86 18.60
CA LEU A 107 2.34 -28.60 19.67
C LEU A 107 1.42 -29.80 19.88
N ARG A 108 1.21 -30.14 21.12
CA ARG A 108 0.19 -31.13 21.48
C ARG A 108 -1.15 -30.44 21.65
N LEU A 109 -2.10 -30.79 20.83
CA LEU A 109 -3.48 -30.35 20.94
C LEU A 109 -4.22 -31.21 21.94
N GLY A 110 -5.01 -30.57 22.81
CA GLY A 110 -5.94 -31.24 23.70
C GLY A 110 -7.18 -31.75 22.96
N PHE A 111 -7.98 -32.53 23.67
CA PHE A 111 -9.29 -32.92 23.23
C PHE A 111 -10.23 -31.70 23.27
N VAL A 112 -10.71 -31.25 22.12
CA VAL A 112 -11.69 -30.17 21.97
C VAL A 112 -12.70 -30.63 20.94
N GLU A 113 -13.91 -30.91 21.37
CA GLU A 113 -14.99 -31.36 20.51
C GLU A 113 -15.36 -30.33 19.43
N PRO A 114 -16.00 -30.79 18.35
CA PRO A 114 -16.57 -29.91 17.37
C PRO A 114 -17.44 -28.81 17.99
N HIS A 115 -17.31 -27.59 17.45
CA HIS A 115 -18.01 -26.38 17.92
C HIS A 115 -17.72 -25.98 19.37
N GLN A 116 -16.65 -26.51 19.99
CA GLN A 116 -16.23 -26.12 21.32
C GLN A 116 -14.95 -25.28 21.32
N LYS A 117 -14.80 -24.49 22.37
CA LYS A 117 -13.56 -23.76 22.66
C LYS A 117 -12.68 -24.60 23.59
N GLY A 118 -11.39 -24.52 23.37
CA GLY A 118 -10.40 -25.16 24.20
C GLY A 118 -9.19 -24.29 24.43
N LEU A 119 -8.20 -24.84 25.10
CA LEU A 119 -6.96 -24.17 25.44
C LEU A 119 -5.81 -24.78 24.64
N LEU A 120 -5.08 -23.91 23.92
CA LEU A 120 -3.81 -24.24 23.30
C LEU A 120 -2.68 -23.73 24.21
N THR A 121 -1.86 -24.65 24.69
CA THR A 121 -0.70 -24.30 25.50
C THR A 121 0.55 -24.38 24.67
N ILE A 122 1.22 -23.26 24.47
CA ILE A 122 2.54 -23.21 23.84
C ILE A 122 3.58 -23.27 24.97
N PRO A 123 4.53 -24.21 24.92
CA PRO A 123 5.55 -24.38 25.96
C PRO A 123 6.32 -23.09 26.24
N ALA A 124 6.82 -23.00 27.48
CA ALA A 124 7.60 -21.85 27.90
C ALA A 124 8.85 -21.64 27.03
N GLU A 125 9.07 -20.42 26.63
CA GLU A 125 10.26 -19.94 25.94
C GLU A 125 10.78 -18.67 26.63
N GLN A 126 11.98 -18.25 26.29
CA GLN A 126 12.44 -16.91 26.64
C GLN A 126 11.83 -15.91 25.65
N TRP A 127 10.54 -15.61 25.87
CA TRP A 127 9.78 -14.71 25.02
C TRP A 127 10.38 -13.30 25.06
N GLU A 128 10.50 -12.68 23.91
CA GLU A 128 10.99 -11.32 23.74
C GLU A 128 9.94 -10.43 23.08
N GLU A 129 9.88 -9.19 23.51
CA GLU A 129 8.93 -8.21 22.99
C GLU A 129 9.23 -7.84 21.53
N GLY A 130 8.17 -7.79 20.74
CA GLY A 130 8.24 -7.48 19.31
C GLY A 130 8.55 -8.68 18.43
N GLU A 131 8.85 -9.85 19.00
CA GLU A 131 9.07 -11.07 18.24
C GLU A 131 7.76 -11.66 17.70
N LYS A 132 7.82 -12.24 16.51
CA LYS A 132 6.68 -12.89 15.87
C LYS A 132 6.62 -14.36 16.23
N LEU A 133 5.41 -14.81 16.55
CA LEU A 133 5.10 -16.22 16.79
C LEU A 133 4.28 -16.74 15.60
N LEU A 134 4.73 -17.79 14.93
CA LEU A 134 3.94 -18.48 13.90
C LEU A 134 3.29 -19.72 14.53
N VAL A 135 1.98 -19.83 14.47
CA VAL A 135 1.22 -21.01 14.90
C VAL A 135 0.51 -21.59 13.69
N GLU A 136 0.77 -22.86 13.40
CA GLU A 136 0.27 -23.54 12.20
C GLU A 136 -0.52 -24.79 12.59
N PHE A 137 -1.62 -25.04 11.87
CA PHE A 137 -2.48 -26.22 12.00
C PHE A 137 -2.49 -26.98 10.68
N PHE A 138 -2.36 -28.29 10.74
CA PHE A 138 -2.31 -29.19 9.58
C PHE A 138 -3.28 -30.35 9.75
N THR A 139 -3.79 -30.88 8.66
CA THR A 139 -4.52 -32.15 8.64
C THR A 139 -3.61 -33.31 9.10
N SER A 140 -4.19 -34.49 9.35
CA SER A 140 -3.42 -35.72 9.61
C SER A 140 -2.51 -36.08 8.44
N GLU A 141 -2.90 -35.76 7.21
CA GLU A 141 -2.15 -35.99 5.97
C GLU A 141 -1.01 -34.98 5.77
N GLY A 142 -1.07 -33.83 6.43
CA GLY A 142 -0.02 -32.79 6.38
C GLY A 142 -0.38 -31.56 5.56
N ASP A 143 -1.63 -31.41 5.14
CA ASP A 143 -2.10 -30.21 4.44
C ASP A 143 -2.32 -29.06 5.41
N LEU A 144 -1.86 -27.86 5.06
CA LEU A 144 -2.02 -26.68 5.88
C LEU A 144 -3.49 -26.24 5.96
N ILE A 145 -4.07 -26.37 7.15
CA ILE A 145 -5.39 -25.86 7.48
C ILE A 145 -5.34 -24.34 7.60
N ASP A 146 -4.54 -23.82 8.53
CA ASP A 146 -4.43 -22.40 8.80
C ASP A 146 -3.12 -22.04 9.50
N ALA A 147 -2.78 -20.75 9.46
CA ALA A 147 -1.61 -20.16 10.12
C ALA A 147 -1.95 -18.82 10.76
N TYR A 148 -1.39 -18.57 11.94
CA TYR A 148 -1.55 -17.34 12.72
C TYR A 148 -0.17 -16.78 13.05
N ARG A 149 -0.03 -15.45 12.96
CA ARG A 149 1.25 -14.74 13.19
C ARG A 149 1.10 -13.61 14.21
N PRO A 150 0.70 -13.91 15.45
CA PRO A 150 0.65 -12.87 16.47
C PRO A 150 2.06 -12.39 16.85
N VAL A 151 2.11 -11.17 17.35
CA VAL A 151 3.33 -10.54 17.88
C VAL A 151 3.33 -10.62 19.39
N LEU A 152 4.48 -10.86 19.99
CA LEU A 152 4.65 -10.83 21.44
C LEU A 152 4.82 -9.39 21.92
N GLY A 153 3.87 -8.90 22.72
CA GLY A 153 3.87 -7.52 23.20
C GLY A 153 3.59 -6.50 22.09
N VAL A 154 4.42 -5.48 21.96
CA VAL A 154 4.29 -4.41 20.99
C VAL A 154 5.14 -4.70 19.75
N GLU A 155 4.54 -4.64 18.58
CA GLU A 155 5.26 -4.83 17.33
C GLU A 155 6.33 -3.74 17.16
N LYS A 156 7.57 -4.15 16.92
CA LYS A 156 8.65 -3.23 16.57
C LYS A 156 8.62 -2.94 15.07
N VAL A 157 8.73 -1.67 14.74
CA VAL A 157 8.84 -1.22 13.37
C VAL A 157 10.27 -0.79 13.10
N ASP A 158 10.95 -1.52 12.23
CA ASP A 158 12.28 -1.13 11.74
C ASP A 158 12.12 -0.11 10.62
N TYR A 159 12.10 1.15 11.01
CA TYR A 159 11.96 2.25 10.05
C TYR A 159 13.18 2.36 9.14
N PRO A 160 13.00 2.81 7.88
CA PRO A 160 14.11 3.15 7.01
C PRO A 160 15.08 4.09 7.71
N ALA A 161 16.35 3.70 7.71
CA ALA A 161 17.38 4.44 8.43
C ALA A 161 17.54 5.87 7.88
N VAL A 162 17.77 6.80 8.77
CA VAL A 162 18.20 8.17 8.44
C VAL A 162 19.69 8.21 8.13
N ILE A 163 20.15 9.31 7.52
CA ILE A 163 21.57 9.60 7.33
C ILE A 163 22.14 10.13 8.66
N ASP A 164 23.38 9.80 8.96
CA ASP A 164 24.08 10.36 10.12
C ASP A 164 24.79 11.67 9.77
N GLY A 165 24.00 12.63 9.27
CA GLY A 165 24.46 13.94 8.84
C GLY A 165 24.40 14.97 9.97
N GLU A 166 25.42 15.81 10.06
CA GLU A 166 25.51 16.83 11.11
C GLU A 166 25.12 18.23 10.61
N LYS A 167 25.28 18.51 9.32
CA LYS A 167 25.16 19.87 8.79
C LYS A 167 24.56 19.92 7.39
N LEU A 168 23.78 20.98 7.14
CA LEU A 168 23.33 21.37 5.81
C LEU A 168 24.19 22.48 5.23
N ILE A 169 24.41 22.46 3.92
CA ILE A 169 25.01 23.53 3.14
C ILE A 169 23.91 24.14 2.28
N VAL A 170 23.65 25.43 2.51
CA VAL A 170 22.65 26.18 1.76
C VAL A 170 23.37 27.10 0.77
N THR A 171 22.97 27.04 -0.49
CA THR A 171 23.51 27.91 -1.56
C THR A 171 22.34 28.54 -2.31
N ASP A 172 22.30 29.85 -2.32
CA ASP A 172 21.30 30.63 -3.05
C ASP A 172 21.96 31.27 -4.28
N ASN A 173 21.59 30.80 -5.47
CA ASN A 173 22.16 31.25 -6.75
C ASN A 173 21.19 32.17 -7.54
N GLY A 174 20.26 32.83 -6.85
CA GLY A 174 19.26 33.70 -7.51
C GLY A 174 18.05 32.90 -8.00
N ASP A 175 18.19 32.09 -9.02
CA ASP A 175 17.08 31.30 -9.59
C ASP A 175 16.81 30.00 -8.83
N LYS A 176 17.83 29.48 -8.13
CA LYS A 176 17.74 28.21 -7.39
C LYS A 176 18.23 28.36 -5.95
N LEU A 177 17.53 27.73 -5.04
CA LEU A 177 17.99 27.46 -3.70
C LEU A 177 18.44 25.98 -3.64
N MET A 178 19.70 25.73 -3.31
CA MET A 178 20.26 24.40 -3.16
C MET A 178 20.50 24.08 -1.70
N ILE A 179 19.94 23.00 -1.20
CA ILE A 179 20.16 22.50 0.16
C ILE A 179 20.84 21.13 0.04
N ARG A 180 22.06 21.02 0.57
CA ARG A 180 22.87 19.79 0.52
C ARG A 180 23.14 19.30 1.92
N GLY A 181 22.94 17.98 2.09
CA GLY A 181 23.41 17.23 3.24
C GLY A 181 24.35 16.12 2.83
N GLU A 182 24.76 15.30 3.77
CA GLU A 182 25.56 14.12 3.48
C GLU A 182 24.74 13.12 2.67
N GLY A 183 25.17 12.84 1.43
CA GLY A 183 24.50 11.87 0.55
C GLY A 183 23.16 12.31 -0.06
N PHE A 184 22.77 13.59 0.04
CA PHE A 184 21.57 14.09 -0.63
C PHE A 184 21.67 15.55 -1.06
N GLU A 185 20.89 15.90 -2.08
CA GLU A 185 20.69 17.27 -2.55
C GLU A 185 19.21 17.55 -2.76
N ILE A 186 18.72 18.71 -2.32
CA ILE A 186 17.35 19.16 -2.50
C ILE A 186 17.37 20.58 -3.12
N PRO A 187 17.34 20.67 -4.45
CA PRO A 187 17.25 21.95 -5.14
C PRO A 187 15.80 22.42 -5.24
N PHE A 188 15.59 23.71 -5.00
CA PHE A 188 14.33 24.40 -5.26
C PHE A 188 14.47 25.34 -6.46
N ASP A 189 13.54 25.28 -7.38
CA ASP A 189 13.36 26.28 -8.41
C ASP A 189 12.58 27.47 -7.81
N LYS A 190 13.20 28.63 -7.72
CA LYS A 190 12.57 29.79 -7.09
C LYS A 190 11.44 30.40 -7.93
N ALA A 191 11.37 30.10 -9.24
CA ALA A 191 10.27 30.55 -10.07
C ALA A 191 8.97 29.84 -9.69
N THR A 192 9.03 28.56 -9.40
CA THR A 192 7.88 27.74 -9.00
C THR A 192 7.79 27.52 -7.51
N GLY A 193 8.88 27.65 -6.77
CA GLY A 193 9.00 27.31 -5.35
C GLY A 193 9.11 25.81 -5.07
N LEU A 194 9.11 24.97 -6.11
CA LEU A 194 9.07 23.52 -5.97
C LEU A 194 10.49 22.92 -5.92
N ILE A 195 10.60 21.77 -5.26
CA ILE A 195 11.76 20.90 -5.37
C ILE A 195 11.85 20.42 -6.82
N VAL A 196 13.06 20.40 -7.37
CA VAL A 196 13.36 19.91 -8.74
C VAL A 196 14.61 19.05 -8.72
N ASN A 197 14.49 17.80 -9.18
CA ASN A 197 15.60 16.84 -9.28
C ASN A 197 16.36 16.62 -7.96
N ALA A 198 15.62 16.37 -6.87
CA ALA A 198 16.26 16.01 -5.60
C ALA A 198 16.92 14.63 -5.72
N LYS A 199 18.14 14.54 -5.17
CA LYS A 199 18.98 13.36 -5.27
C LYS A 199 19.20 12.68 -3.94
N ALA A 200 19.33 11.36 -3.99
CA ALA A 200 19.97 10.55 -2.98
C ALA A 200 21.25 9.97 -3.62
N GLY A 201 22.41 10.26 -3.03
CA GLY A 201 23.69 10.06 -3.71
C GLY A 201 23.73 10.82 -5.04
N GLU A 202 24.08 10.11 -6.11
CA GLU A 202 24.09 10.67 -7.48
C GLU A 202 22.75 10.46 -8.23
N GLN A 203 21.81 9.72 -7.65
CA GLN A 203 20.55 9.36 -8.30
C GLN A 203 19.46 10.39 -8.04
N VAL A 204 18.81 10.87 -9.09
CA VAL A 204 17.58 11.63 -8.97
C VAL A 204 16.47 10.68 -8.52
N ILE A 205 15.83 11.00 -7.40
CA ILE A 205 14.73 10.22 -6.83
C ILE A 205 13.41 10.99 -6.93
N ILE A 206 13.40 12.27 -6.57
CA ILE A 206 12.23 13.15 -6.72
C ILE A 206 12.53 14.15 -7.82
N GLU A 207 11.78 14.08 -8.90
CA GLU A 207 11.93 15.01 -10.01
C GLU A 207 11.25 16.34 -9.75
N LYS A 208 10.08 16.32 -9.08
CA LYS A 208 9.35 17.54 -8.80
C LYS A 208 8.33 17.37 -7.65
N GLY A 209 8.09 18.44 -6.89
CA GLY A 209 7.09 18.53 -5.82
C GLY A 209 7.52 19.43 -4.68
N PRO A 210 6.76 19.48 -3.58
CA PRO A 210 5.45 18.86 -3.40
C PRO A 210 4.36 19.57 -4.20
N PHE A 211 3.38 18.80 -4.66
CA PHE A 211 2.11 19.33 -5.13
C PHE A 211 1.01 18.96 -4.14
N LEU A 212 -0.01 19.78 -4.03
CA LEU A 212 -1.22 19.40 -3.31
C LEU A 212 -1.95 18.31 -4.12
N ASN A 213 -2.32 17.19 -3.48
CA ASN A 213 -3.25 16.22 -4.01
C ASN A 213 -4.62 16.46 -3.38
N LEU A 214 -5.60 16.78 -4.21
CA LEU A 214 -6.95 17.06 -3.76
C LEU A 214 -7.99 16.51 -4.75
N TYR A 215 -8.85 15.65 -4.23
CA TYR A 215 -9.95 15.09 -4.98
C TYR A 215 -11.22 15.07 -4.13
N VAL A 216 -12.23 15.87 -4.53
CA VAL A 216 -13.49 16.06 -3.82
C VAL A 216 -14.66 15.73 -4.74
N ASN A 217 -15.57 14.89 -4.25
CA ASN A 217 -16.87 14.67 -4.89
C ASN A 217 -17.86 15.75 -4.45
N LEU A 218 -18.31 16.56 -5.38
CA LEU A 218 -19.22 17.70 -5.12
C LEU A 218 -20.69 17.29 -5.07
N ASN A 219 -21.04 16.10 -5.49
CA ASN A 219 -22.45 15.70 -5.60
C ASN A 219 -23.06 15.23 -4.27
N HIS A 220 -22.26 15.06 -3.24
CA HIS A 220 -22.69 14.50 -1.94
C HIS A 220 -23.43 13.15 -2.07
N LEU A 221 -23.07 12.37 -3.10
CA LEU A 221 -23.68 11.07 -3.38
C LEU A 221 -22.93 9.96 -2.64
N THR A 222 -23.66 8.99 -2.16
CA THR A 222 -23.16 7.78 -1.50
C THR A 222 -23.67 6.53 -2.19
N GLY A 223 -23.09 5.38 -1.88
CA GLY A 223 -23.56 4.10 -2.38
C GLY A 223 -23.51 3.97 -3.90
N ALA A 224 -24.50 3.31 -4.48
CA ALA A 224 -24.56 2.98 -5.90
C ALA A 224 -24.53 4.21 -6.84
N GLU A 225 -24.89 5.38 -6.33
CA GLU A 225 -24.90 6.61 -7.12
C GLU A 225 -23.50 7.19 -7.36
N VAL A 226 -22.50 6.77 -6.59
CA VAL A 226 -21.10 7.16 -6.77
C VAL A 226 -20.60 6.87 -8.18
N ARG A 227 -21.10 5.82 -8.82
CA ARG A 227 -20.77 5.49 -10.23
C ARG A 227 -21.17 6.56 -11.22
N LYS A 228 -22.22 7.32 -10.89
CA LYS A 228 -22.75 8.37 -11.75
C LYS A 228 -22.06 9.70 -11.51
N MET A 229 -21.00 9.72 -10.71
CA MET A 229 -20.28 10.93 -10.41
C MET A 229 -19.70 11.57 -11.66
N ALA A 230 -20.35 12.61 -12.10
CA ALA A 230 -19.85 13.47 -13.17
C ALA A 230 -19.22 14.76 -12.64
N ASN A 231 -19.41 15.07 -11.37
CA ASN A 231 -19.05 16.35 -10.80
C ASN A 231 -18.01 16.20 -9.68
N HIS A 232 -16.75 16.30 -10.06
CA HIS A 232 -15.61 16.28 -9.16
C HIS A 232 -14.88 17.60 -9.19
N PHE A 233 -14.32 17.99 -8.07
CA PHE A 233 -13.30 19.00 -8.00
C PHE A 233 -11.95 18.32 -7.81
N THR A 234 -11.08 18.52 -8.77
CA THR A 234 -9.68 18.08 -8.73
C THR A 234 -8.77 19.23 -9.12
N ILE A 235 -7.55 19.17 -8.69
CA ILE A 235 -6.49 20.10 -9.09
C ILE A 235 -5.43 19.35 -9.87
N SER A 236 -4.75 20.07 -10.76
CA SER A 236 -3.60 19.55 -11.51
C SER A 236 -2.33 20.31 -11.08
N ASP A 237 -1.19 19.67 -11.23
CA ASP A 237 0.12 20.29 -11.09
C ASP A 237 0.29 21.53 -12.02
N SER A 238 -0.32 21.49 -13.21
CA SER A 238 -0.34 22.62 -14.16
C SER A 238 -1.15 23.83 -13.67
N ASP A 239 -2.02 23.64 -12.69
CA ASP A 239 -2.79 24.74 -12.09
C ASP A 239 -1.97 25.53 -11.05
N TRP A 240 -0.80 25.02 -10.66
CA TRP A 240 0.04 25.63 -9.62
C TRP A 240 0.55 27.01 -10.00
N LYS A 241 0.29 27.99 -9.14
CA LYS A 241 0.79 29.36 -9.26
C LYS A 241 1.39 29.79 -7.92
N LYS A 242 2.72 29.93 -7.88
CA LYS A 242 3.42 30.42 -6.70
C LYS A 242 3.04 31.88 -6.41
N THR A 243 2.80 32.15 -5.13
CA THR A 243 2.59 33.50 -4.60
C THR A 243 3.81 34.00 -3.85
N SER A 244 4.38 33.19 -2.95
CA SER A 244 5.57 33.55 -2.19
C SER A 244 6.48 32.35 -1.97
N PHE A 245 7.76 32.63 -1.76
CA PHE A 245 8.79 31.65 -1.45
C PHE A 245 9.85 32.31 -0.56
N SER A 246 10.15 31.71 0.57
CA SER A 246 11.22 32.14 1.46
C SER A 246 11.86 30.95 2.17
N TYR A 247 13.06 31.13 2.70
CA TYR A 247 13.72 30.12 3.51
C TYR A 247 14.39 30.73 4.72
N THR A 248 14.63 29.91 5.73
CA THR A 248 15.30 30.28 6.97
C THR A 248 16.13 29.11 7.49
N GLU A 249 17.37 29.33 7.77
CA GLU A 249 18.23 28.39 8.49
C GLU A 249 17.96 28.52 9.98
N LYS A 250 17.71 27.41 10.66
CA LYS A 250 17.45 27.37 12.10
C LYS A 250 18.70 27.01 12.88
N GLU A 251 18.74 27.39 14.14
CA GLU A 251 19.88 27.15 15.06
C GLU A 251 20.20 25.64 15.21
N ASN A 252 19.21 24.76 15.08
CA ASN A 252 19.39 23.31 15.14
C ASN A 252 19.92 22.70 13.83
N GLY A 253 20.37 23.51 12.87
CA GLY A 253 20.86 23.06 11.57
C GLY A 253 19.80 22.66 10.55
N THR A 254 18.51 22.75 10.89
CA THR A 254 17.40 22.50 9.97
C THR A 254 17.15 23.72 9.08
N VAL A 255 16.81 23.49 7.81
CA VAL A 255 16.35 24.54 6.91
C VAL A 255 14.83 24.46 6.78
N LYS A 256 14.16 25.60 6.99
CA LYS A 256 12.73 25.76 6.74
C LYS A 256 12.53 26.52 5.43
N VAL A 257 11.76 25.94 4.50
CA VAL A 257 11.26 26.62 3.30
C VAL A 257 9.77 26.85 3.47
N ALA A 258 9.33 28.10 3.33
CA ALA A 258 7.93 28.48 3.33
C ALA A 258 7.50 28.81 1.90
N LEU A 259 6.48 28.13 1.41
CA LEU A 259 5.96 28.24 0.05
C LEU A 259 4.45 28.45 0.08
N VAL A 260 3.96 29.47 -0.58
CA VAL A 260 2.53 29.74 -0.75
C VAL A 260 2.20 29.86 -2.22
N GLY A 261 1.09 29.28 -2.60
CA GLY A 261 0.56 29.42 -3.96
C GLY A 261 -0.88 28.96 -4.05
N SER A 262 -1.38 28.79 -5.27
CA SER A 262 -2.78 28.43 -5.49
C SER A 262 -2.98 27.49 -6.66
N TYR A 263 -4.12 26.79 -6.61
CA TYR A 263 -4.63 25.89 -7.65
C TYR A 263 -6.11 26.19 -7.86
N ARG A 264 -6.50 26.77 -9.00
CA ARG A 264 -7.92 26.96 -9.35
C ARG A 264 -8.78 27.56 -8.21
N GLY A 265 -8.21 28.51 -7.46
CA GLY A 265 -8.91 29.14 -6.32
C GLY A 265 -8.66 28.50 -4.96
N VAL A 266 -8.06 27.33 -4.89
CA VAL A 266 -7.58 26.75 -3.64
C VAL A 266 -6.19 27.31 -3.33
N VAL A 267 -6.03 27.96 -2.21
CA VAL A 267 -4.71 28.42 -1.70
C VAL A 267 -4.08 27.26 -0.94
N ALA A 268 -2.81 27.02 -1.18
CA ALA A 268 -2.00 26.05 -0.46
C ALA A 268 -0.76 26.72 0.12
N GLU A 269 -0.52 26.47 1.40
CA GLU A 269 0.65 26.89 2.15
C GLU A 269 1.44 25.64 2.53
N PHE A 270 2.74 25.63 2.24
CA PHE A 270 3.65 24.55 2.59
C PHE A 270 4.78 25.06 3.47
N ASP A 271 4.96 24.42 4.61
CA ASP A 271 6.13 24.55 5.47
C ASP A 271 6.98 23.29 5.32
N ILE A 272 8.10 23.42 4.63
CA ILE A 272 9.00 22.32 4.30
C ILE A 272 10.21 22.40 5.22
N LEU A 273 10.41 21.41 6.08
CA LEU A 273 11.53 21.30 6.99
C LEU A 273 12.51 20.24 6.49
N ILE A 274 13.77 20.60 6.35
CA ILE A 274 14.83 19.71 5.88
C ILE A 274 15.86 19.59 7.00
N SER A 275 16.07 18.35 7.48
CA SER A 275 17.08 18.07 8.51
C SER A 275 18.41 17.61 7.92
N PRO A 276 19.53 17.75 8.65
CA PRO A 276 20.81 17.20 8.23
C PRO A 276 20.80 15.68 8.03
N LYS A 277 19.83 15.01 8.62
CA LYS A 277 19.65 13.54 8.54
C LYS A 277 18.90 13.06 7.28
N GLY A 278 18.66 13.95 6.31
CA GLY A 278 17.92 13.60 5.09
C GLY A 278 16.41 13.46 5.29
N GLU A 279 15.88 13.97 6.39
CA GLU A 279 14.45 14.00 6.65
C GLU A 279 13.83 15.27 6.06
N LEU A 280 12.76 15.10 5.31
CA LEU A 280 11.96 16.14 4.69
C LEU A 280 10.55 16.07 5.24
N SER A 281 10.15 16.99 6.10
CA SER A 281 8.81 17.10 6.64
C SER A 281 8.07 18.24 5.95
N VAL A 282 6.96 17.90 5.29
CA VAL A 282 6.12 18.87 4.58
C VAL A 282 4.79 18.99 5.32
N ASN A 283 4.61 20.11 6.01
CA ASN A 283 3.31 20.50 6.54
C ASN A 283 2.57 21.31 5.48
N TYR A 284 1.31 21.01 5.28
CA TYR A 284 0.48 21.78 4.37
C TYR A 284 -0.85 22.19 5.01
N GLN A 285 -1.31 23.36 4.60
CA GLN A 285 -2.62 23.89 4.97
C GLN A 285 -3.28 24.49 3.73
N THR A 286 -4.61 24.39 3.66
CA THR A 286 -5.35 24.88 2.49
C THR A 286 -6.52 25.75 2.90
N SER A 287 -6.91 26.65 1.99
CA SER A 287 -8.16 27.40 2.06
C SER A 287 -8.83 27.46 0.68
N GLY A 288 -10.14 27.72 0.65
CA GLY A 288 -10.89 27.74 -0.61
C GLY A 288 -11.24 26.37 -1.18
N VAL A 289 -11.02 25.29 -0.43
CA VAL A 289 -11.45 23.94 -0.83
C VAL A 289 -12.99 23.90 -0.86
N PRO A 290 -13.61 23.44 -1.97
CA PRO A 290 -15.04 23.33 -2.05
C PRO A 290 -15.59 22.27 -1.10
N ASN A 291 -16.77 22.50 -0.57
CA ASN A 291 -17.45 21.52 0.28
C ASN A 291 -17.85 20.29 -0.55
N GLY A 292 -17.78 19.12 0.06
CA GLY A 292 -18.09 17.87 -0.62
C GLY A 292 -17.61 16.68 0.16
N PHE A 293 -17.64 15.51 -0.46
CA PHE A 293 -17.09 14.28 0.10
C PHE A 293 -15.67 14.06 -0.39
N LEU A 294 -14.78 13.88 0.54
CA LEU A 294 -13.37 13.66 0.26
C LEU A 294 -13.14 12.29 -0.40
N ARG A 295 -12.28 12.30 -1.40
CA ARG A 295 -11.68 11.08 -1.98
C ARG A 295 -10.22 10.96 -1.58
N GLU A 296 -9.47 12.02 -1.74
CA GLU A 296 -8.07 12.11 -1.34
C GLU A 296 -7.71 13.53 -0.95
N THR A 297 -6.93 13.68 0.10
CA THR A 297 -6.15 14.87 0.36
C THR A 297 -4.79 14.53 0.96
N GLY A 298 -3.77 15.17 0.42
CA GLY A 298 -2.37 14.95 0.78
C GLY A 298 -1.44 15.67 -0.17
N LEU A 299 -0.31 15.04 -0.43
CA LEU A 299 0.71 15.57 -1.34
C LEU A 299 1.01 14.57 -2.46
N SER A 300 1.53 15.11 -3.56
CA SER A 300 2.09 14.28 -4.62
C SER A 300 3.49 14.75 -5.01
N PHE A 301 4.29 13.79 -5.47
CA PHE A 301 5.67 13.99 -5.91
C PHE A 301 5.90 13.25 -7.23
N TYR A 302 6.54 13.89 -8.16
CA TYR A 302 7.04 13.24 -9.37
C TYR A 302 8.34 12.53 -9.04
N LEU A 303 8.43 11.29 -9.41
CA LEU A 303 9.58 10.44 -9.13
C LEU A 303 10.31 10.10 -10.42
N SER A 304 11.57 9.78 -10.27
CA SER A 304 12.38 9.25 -11.35
C SER A 304 11.84 7.91 -11.85
N ASP A 305 11.91 7.67 -13.13
CA ASP A 305 11.58 6.40 -13.80
C ASP A 305 12.55 5.27 -13.42
N ALA A 306 13.70 5.60 -12.83
CA ALA A 306 14.64 4.64 -12.26
C ALA A 306 14.06 3.89 -11.03
N ILE A 307 12.98 4.36 -10.41
CA ILE A 307 12.32 3.69 -9.30
C ILE A 307 11.65 2.39 -9.78
N GLN A 308 12.05 1.26 -9.22
CA GLN A 308 11.58 -0.07 -9.62
C GLN A 308 10.97 -0.87 -8.47
N HIS A 309 11.40 -0.64 -7.23
CA HIS A 309 11.00 -1.43 -6.07
C HIS A 309 10.23 -0.62 -5.06
N LEU A 310 9.28 -1.30 -4.44
CA LEU A 310 8.50 -0.83 -3.31
C LEU A 310 8.69 -1.79 -2.14
N ASP A 311 9.13 -1.28 -1.00
CA ASP A 311 9.12 -1.95 0.30
C ASP A 311 8.11 -1.23 1.21
N TRP A 312 7.32 -1.99 1.95
CA TRP A 312 6.32 -1.40 2.84
C TRP A 312 6.18 -2.15 4.15
N LYS A 313 5.74 -1.40 5.16
CA LYS A 313 5.11 -1.93 6.37
C LYS A 313 3.92 -1.06 6.72
N ARG A 314 2.79 -1.71 7.03
CA ARG A 314 1.54 -1.04 7.35
C ARG A 314 0.83 -1.67 8.54
N LYS A 315 -0.02 -0.91 9.19
CA LYS A 315 -0.96 -1.41 10.18
C LYS A 315 -2.16 -1.98 9.45
N GLY A 316 -2.27 -3.30 9.45
CA GLY A 316 -3.43 -4.02 8.91
C GLY A 316 -4.33 -4.51 10.03
N TYR A 317 -5.57 -4.90 9.67
CA TYR A 317 -6.50 -5.48 10.64
C TYR A 317 -6.17 -6.92 10.98
N TRP A 318 -5.55 -7.66 10.02
CA TRP A 318 -5.20 -9.06 10.17
C TRP A 318 -3.93 -9.41 9.42
N ASN A 319 -3.14 -10.24 10.03
CA ASN A 319 -1.89 -10.73 9.43
C ASN A 319 -2.05 -12.19 8.96
N TYR A 320 -2.97 -12.42 8.01
CA TYR A 320 -3.28 -13.75 7.48
C TYR A 320 -2.75 -14.02 6.06
N TYR A 321 -2.18 -13.02 5.44
CA TYR A 321 -1.55 -13.20 4.12
C TYR A 321 -0.24 -13.97 4.26
N PRO A 322 0.09 -14.85 3.31
CA PRO A 322 1.41 -15.49 3.28
C PRO A 322 2.50 -14.45 3.03
N GLU A 323 3.72 -14.84 3.38
CA GLU A 323 4.89 -14.02 3.09
C GLU A 323 5.02 -13.75 1.57
N GLY A 324 5.35 -12.51 1.23
CA GLY A 324 5.46 -12.06 -0.17
C GLY A 324 4.14 -11.69 -0.85
N GLU A 325 2.99 -11.86 -0.17
CA GLU A 325 1.71 -11.39 -0.71
C GLU A 325 1.61 -9.88 -0.65
N PHE A 326 1.37 -9.23 -1.79
CA PHE A 326 1.34 -7.76 -1.86
C PHE A 326 0.20 -7.12 -1.05
N ALA A 327 -0.85 -7.85 -0.72
CA ALA A 327 -1.90 -7.40 0.18
C ALA A 327 -1.52 -7.49 1.66
N GLY A 328 -0.37 -8.10 1.99
CA GLY A 328 0.12 -8.27 3.34
C GLY A 328 0.48 -6.95 4.05
N ASN A 329 0.72 -7.08 5.36
CA ASN A 329 1.08 -5.92 6.20
C ASN A 329 2.52 -5.44 5.96
N GLU A 330 3.38 -6.28 5.43
CA GLU A 330 4.76 -5.95 5.06
C GLU A 330 5.18 -6.74 3.83
N GLY A 331 6.13 -6.23 3.10
CA GLY A 331 6.67 -6.93 1.95
C GLY A 331 7.50 -6.05 1.02
N ARG A 332 7.91 -6.68 -0.07
CA ARG A 332 8.62 -6.05 -1.17
C ARG A 332 8.01 -6.50 -2.50
N THR A 333 7.88 -5.58 -3.43
CA THR A 333 7.42 -5.88 -4.80
C THR A 333 8.14 -5.02 -5.83
N SER A 334 8.24 -5.52 -7.04
CA SER A 334 8.62 -4.70 -8.19
C SER A 334 7.40 -3.91 -8.68
N LEU A 335 7.60 -2.65 -8.99
CA LEU A 335 6.54 -1.79 -9.53
C LEU A 335 6.19 -2.17 -10.97
N TYR A 336 7.19 -2.60 -11.72
CA TYR A 336 7.04 -2.91 -13.14
C TYR A 336 7.57 -4.30 -13.43
N GLN A 337 6.69 -5.15 -13.93
CA GLN A 337 7.05 -6.47 -14.44
C GLN A 337 6.45 -6.65 -15.82
N SER A 338 7.22 -7.23 -16.73
CA SER A 338 6.71 -7.57 -18.05
C SER A 338 5.74 -8.74 -17.97
N ARG A 339 4.77 -8.76 -18.86
CA ARG A 339 3.92 -9.91 -19.06
C ARG A 339 4.74 -11.10 -19.52
N GLN A 340 4.54 -12.26 -18.89
CA GLN A 340 5.31 -13.47 -19.19
C GLN A 340 4.54 -14.55 -19.93
N ALA A 341 3.23 -14.50 -19.95
CA ALA A 341 2.40 -15.47 -20.65
C ALA A 341 1.64 -14.83 -21.81
N ALA A 342 1.59 -15.50 -22.93
CA ALA A 342 0.71 -15.14 -24.03
C ALA A 342 -0.75 -15.45 -23.68
N TYR A 343 -1.67 -14.89 -24.44
CA TYR A 343 -3.09 -15.18 -24.29
C TYR A 343 -3.37 -16.69 -24.41
N GLY A 344 -4.07 -17.22 -23.43
CA GLY A 344 -4.39 -18.66 -23.37
C GLY A 344 -3.29 -19.57 -22.86
N GLU A 345 -2.10 -19.06 -22.59
CA GLU A 345 -1.00 -19.79 -21.99
C GLU A 345 -1.00 -19.64 -20.47
N GLN A 346 -0.65 -20.72 -19.77
CA GLN A 346 -0.54 -20.67 -18.32
C GLN A 346 0.63 -19.77 -17.90
N PRO A 347 0.39 -18.76 -17.04
CA PRO A 347 1.47 -17.93 -16.52
C PRO A 347 2.41 -18.75 -15.63
N VAL A 348 3.70 -18.48 -15.74
CA VAL A 348 4.72 -19.10 -14.88
C VAL A 348 4.87 -18.39 -13.52
N GLN A 349 4.37 -17.17 -13.41
CA GLN A 349 4.45 -16.37 -12.20
C GLN A 349 3.22 -16.56 -11.30
N ALA A 350 3.40 -16.30 -10.01
CA ALA A 350 2.29 -16.17 -9.10
C ALA A 350 1.38 -14.98 -9.51
N TRP A 351 0.11 -15.01 -9.11
CA TRP A 351 -0.87 -14.01 -9.51
C TRP A 351 -0.42 -12.59 -9.15
N GLN A 352 0.10 -12.39 -7.95
CA GLN A 352 0.59 -11.08 -7.46
C GLN A 352 1.79 -10.53 -8.24
N ALA A 353 2.52 -11.38 -8.95
CA ALA A 353 3.64 -10.96 -9.77
C ALA A 353 3.25 -10.64 -11.23
N ASP A 354 2.03 -10.98 -11.63
CA ASP A 354 1.52 -10.75 -12.98
C ASP A 354 0.99 -9.33 -13.12
N THR A 355 1.61 -8.51 -13.97
CA THR A 355 1.24 -7.11 -14.17
C THR A 355 -0.05 -6.91 -14.95
N HIS A 356 -0.66 -7.98 -15.44
CA HIS A 356 -1.91 -7.93 -16.19
C HIS A 356 -3.15 -8.23 -15.34
N ASN A 357 -2.97 -8.37 -14.03
CA ASN A 357 -4.07 -8.51 -13.10
C ASN A 357 -4.56 -7.16 -12.62
N TYR A 358 -5.82 -6.86 -12.85
CA TYR A 358 -6.44 -5.55 -12.57
C TYR A 358 -7.51 -5.63 -11.51
N TYR A 359 -7.29 -6.43 -10.53
CA TYR A 359 -8.35 -6.81 -9.63
C TYR A 359 -8.76 -5.68 -8.68
N TYR A 360 -7.84 -4.80 -8.31
CA TYR A 360 -8.10 -3.75 -7.32
C TYR A 360 -8.21 -2.38 -7.95
N TRP A 361 -9.36 -1.80 -7.75
CA TRP A 361 -9.62 -0.42 -8.05
C TRP A 361 -9.14 0.44 -6.89
N ALA A 362 -7.99 1.03 -6.99
CA ALA A 362 -7.53 2.01 -6.02
C ALA A 362 -8.15 3.37 -6.27
N ASP A 363 -8.48 3.65 -7.50
CA ASP A 363 -9.03 4.92 -7.90
C ASP A 363 -10.52 4.82 -8.17
N ALA A 364 -11.26 5.62 -7.43
CA ALA A 364 -12.66 5.87 -7.69
C ALA A 364 -12.93 6.62 -9.01
N GLY A 365 -11.91 7.12 -9.67
CA GLY A 365 -12.02 7.76 -10.96
C GLY A 365 -12.53 6.78 -12.00
N ALA A 366 -13.75 6.99 -12.46
CA ALA A 366 -14.46 6.15 -13.43
C ALA A 366 -13.74 5.97 -14.78
N ASN A 367 -12.52 6.46 -14.94
CA ASN A 367 -11.76 6.50 -16.19
C ASN A 367 -10.34 5.98 -16.05
N CYS A 368 -10.10 5.02 -15.18
CA CYS A 368 -8.82 4.32 -15.19
C CYS A 368 -8.64 3.60 -16.51
N LYS A 369 -8.14 4.31 -17.50
CA LYS A 369 -7.72 3.74 -18.79
C LYS A 369 -6.36 3.05 -18.71
N GLN A 370 -5.72 3.10 -17.54
CA GLN A 370 -4.38 2.61 -17.33
C GLN A 370 -4.37 1.28 -16.59
N PRO A 371 -3.32 0.47 -16.74
CA PRO A 371 -3.17 -0.79 -16.04
C PRO A 371 -3.30 -0.60 -14.53
N LEU A 372 -4.40 -1.04 -13.96
CA LEU A 372 -4.73 -0.92 -12.53
C LEU A 372 -3.82 -1.75 -11.64
N THR A 373 -3.20 -2.78 -12.17
CA THR A 373 -2.32 -3.69 -11.44
C THR A 373 -1.21 -2.96 -10.71
N GLN A 374 -0.62 -1.96 -11.35
CA GLN A 374 0.45 -1.17 -10.73
C GLN A 374 -0.09 -0.37 -9.55
N MET A 375 -1.25 0.23 -9.68
CA MET A 375 -1.90 0.96 -8.59
C MET A 375 -2.28 0.02 -7.45
N ALA A 376 -2.88 -1.12 -7.74
CA ALA A 376 -3.28 -2.10 -6.73
C ALA A 376 -2.09 -2.61 -5.92
N LYS A 377 -1.00 -2.96 -6.58
CA LYS A 377 0.23 -3.39 -5.91
C LYS A 377 0.89 -2.27 -5.14
N GLY A 378 0.89 -1.07 -5.70
CA GLY A 378 1.51 0.10 -5.10
C GLY A 378 0.68 0.77 -4.02
N MET A 379 -0.63 0.49 -3.89
CA MET A 379 -1.45 1.14 -2.88
C MET A 379 -1.33 0.47 -1.52
N LYS A 380 -1.02 1.26 -0.50
CA LYS A 380 -0.96 0.84 0.90
C LYS A 380 -1.59 1.90 1.79
N GLU A 381 -2.56 1.46 2.57
CA GLU A 381 -3.18 2.29 3.61
C GLU A 381 -2.53 2.04 4.97
N ASN A 382 -2.61 3.03 5.86
CA ASN A 382 -2.12 2.94 7.24
C ASN A 382 -0.65 2.52 7.31
N ILE A 383 0.20 3.16 6.53
CA ILE A 383 1.61 2.81 6.43
C ILE A 383 2.40 3.28 7.66
N TYR A 384 3.32 2.44 8.13
CA TYR A 384 4.45 2.85 8.96
C TYR A 384 5.57 3.38 8.08
N TYR A 385 5.86 2.69 7.00
CA TYR A 385 6.72 3.21 5.95
C TYR A 385 6.31 2.68 4.57
N TYR A 386 6.68 3.46 3.56
CA TYR A 386 6.50 3.17 2.14
C TYR A 386 7.76 3.64 1.43
N SER A 387 8.65 2.71 1.08
CA SER A 387 9.99 2.99 0.56
C SER A 387 10.09 2.63 -0.92
N LEU A 388 10.53 3.58 -1.69
CA LEU A 388 10.72 3.46 -3.14
C LEU A 388 12.21 3.53 -3.45
N SER A 389 12.72 2.54 -4.19
CA SER A 389 14.14 2.45 -4.53
C SER A 389 14.39 2.08 -5.98
N THR A 390 15.59 2.36 -6.45
CA THR A 390 16.04 1.96 -7.76
C THR A 390 16.43 0.46 -7.80
N GLU A 391 16.48 -0.13 -8.99
CA GLU A 391 16.73 -1.57 -9.15
C GLU A 391 18.15 -1.96 -8.71
N THR A 392 19.11 -1.12 -8.98
CA THR A 392 20.54 -1.41 -8.79
C THR A 392 21.03 -1.17 -7.37
N ASP A 393 20.37 -0.31 -6.60
CA ASP A 393 20.84 0.05 -5.27
C ASP A 393 19.68 0.41 -4.33
N SER A 394 19.35 -0.53 -3.45
CA SER A 394 18.41 -0.25 -2.36
C SER A 394 18.88 0.83 -1.37
N LYS A 395 20.11 1.35 -1.54
CA LYS A 395 20.65 2.46 -0.76
C LYS A 395 20.10 3.81 -1.20
N HIS A 396 19.80 3.98 -2.50
CA HIS A 396 19.22 5.23 -3.01
C HIS A 396 17.70 5.11 -3.04
N ARG A 397 17.06 5.75 -2.07
CA ARG A 397 15.62 5.61 -1.87
C ARG A 397 14.97 6.88 -1.32
N VAL A 398 13.67 6.99 -1.55
CA VAL A 398 12.78 7.87 -0.81
C VAL A 398 11.78 7.03 -0.04
N SER A 399 11.61 7.32 1.24
CA SER A 399 10.67 6.60 2.10
C SER A 399 9.70 7.58 2.73
N VAL A 400 8.40 7.34 2.56
CA VAL A 400 7.36 7.99 3.36
C VAL A 400 7.31 7.28 4.70
N VAL A 401 7.26 8.04 5.79
CA VAL A 401 7.26 7.50 7.16
C VAL A 401 6.10 8.11 7.95
N SER A 402 5.36 7.25 8.66
CA SER A 402 4.25 7.65 9.55
C SER A 402 4.28 6.79 10.80
N GLU A 403 4.69 7.36 11.93
CA GLU A 403 4.84 6.60 13.19
C GLU A 403 3.50 6.12 13.75
N ASP A 404 2.44 6.85 13.49
CA ASP A 404 1.06 6.54 13.90
C ASP A 404 0.26 5.75 12.85
N ALA A 405 0.88 5.41 11.72
CA ALA A 405 0.25 4.74 10.59
C ALA A 405 -0.98 5.52 10.05
N SER A 406 -0.92 6.84 10.03
CA SER A 406 -2.02 7.73 9.61
C SER A 406 -1.92 8.21 8.16
N VAL A 407 -1.10 7.57 7.32
CA VAL A 407 -0.88 7.94 5.93
C VAL A 407 -1.21 6.76 5.01
N ALA A 408 -1.82 7.06 3.87
CA ALA A 408 -1.94 6.14 2.76
C ALA A 408 -1.04 6.58 1.60
N CYS A 409 -0.41 5.62 0.94
CA CYS A 409 0.40 5.87 -0.23
C CYS A 409 -0.09 5.07 -1.42
N ARG A 410 0.02 5.66 -2.59
CA ARG A 410 -0.13 4.96 -3.86
C ARG A 410 0.83 5.52 -4.89
N ILE A 411 1.13 4.72 -5.88
CA ILE A 411 1.97 5.13 -7.00
C ILE A 411 1.19 4.93 -8.30
N ASN A 412 1.35 5.86 -9.21
CA ASN A 412 0.72 5.81 -10.52
C ASN A 412 1.75 6.21 -11.60
N LYS A 413 1.57 5.65 -12.78
CA LYS A 413 2.32 6.02 -13.97
C LYS A 413 1.38 6.71 -14.95
N ARG A 414 1.67 7.95 -15.28
CA ARG A 414 0.88 8.73 -16.24
C ARG A 414 1.09 8.24 -17.68
N ALA A 415 0.23 8.72 -18.59
CA ALA A 415 0.34 8.41 -20.01
C ALA A 415 1.64 8.92 -20.67
N ASP A 416 2.26 9.94 -20.08
CA ASP A 416 3.58 10.48 -20.46
C ASP A 416 4.75 9.74 -19.78
N GLU A 417 4.49 8.56 -19.23
CA GLU A 417 5.43 7.71 -18.49
C GLU A 417 5.88 8.28 -17.14
N GLN A 418 5.43 9.46 -16.73
CA GLN A 418 5.78 10.06 -15.44
C GLN A 418 5.27 9.24 -14.27
N LEU A 419 6.16 8.88 -13.37
CA LEU A 419 5.84 8.19 -12.13
C LEU A 419 5.45 9.20 -11.05
N ILE A 420 4.31 9.00 -10.39
CA ILE A 420 3.80 9.89 -9.36
C ILE A 420 3.54 9.10 -8.08
N LEU A 421 4.14 9.56 -6.99
CA LEU A 421 3.83 9.13 -5.62
C LEU A 421 2.74 10.06 -5.07
N TYR A 422 1.65 9.47 -4.61
CA TYR A 422 0.61 10.15 -3.83
C TYR A 422 0.72 9.71 -2.37
N THR A 423 0.68 10.69 -1.47
CA THR A 423 0.78 10.51 -0.02
C THR A 423 -0.39 11.22 0.63
N ASN A 424 -1.33 10.47 1.18
CA ASN A 424 -2.60 11.01 1.63
C ASN A 424 -2.73 10.93 3.15
N ASN A 425 -3.01 12.06 3.79
CA ASN A 425 -3.35 12.14 5.21
C ASN A 425 -4.80 11.75 5.47
N ARG A 426 -5.67 11.96 4.47
CA ARG A 426 -7.06 11.56 4.51
C ARG A 426 -7.46 10.97 3.17
N TRP A 427 -8.20 9.88 3.21
CA TRP A 427 -8.65 9.19 1.99
C TRP A 427 -9.94 8.43 2.23
N ASP A 428 -10.70 8.26 1.17
CA ASP A 428 -11.84 7.38 1.08
C ASP A 428 -11.83 6.70 -0.29
N TYR A 429 -11.43 5.43 -0.31
CA TYR A 429 -11.36 4.61 -1.52
C TYR A 429 -12.57 3.67 -1.59
N PRO A 430 -13.74 4.15 -2.02
CA PRO A 430 -14.90 3.29 -2.10
C PRO A 430 -14.76 2.25 -3.19
N GLU A 431 -15.40 1.14 -2.99
CA GLU A 431 -15.60 0.15 -4.03
C GLU A 431 -16.61 0.72 -5.06
N ILE A 432 -16.12 1.02 -6.26
CA ILE A 432 -16.91 1.69 -7.29
C ILE A 432 -17.69 0.71 -8.15
N ALA A 433 -17.19 -0.51 -8.31
CA ALA A 433 -17.84 -1.47 -9.18
C ALA A 433 -19.30 -1.71 -8.76
N TRP A 434 -19.57 -1.68 -7.47
CA TRP A 434 -20.91 -1.85 -6.91
C TRP A 434 -21.49 -0.56 -6.27
N GLY A 435 -20.65 0.43 -6.02
CA GLY A 435 -21.05 1.75 -5.54
C GLY A 435 -21.61 1.80 -4.12
N ASN A 436 -21.35 0.79 -3.30
CA ASN A 436 -22.06 0.62 -2.03
C ASN A 436 -21.24 0.96 -0.78
N TYR A 437 -19.96 1.26 -0.92
CA TYR A 437 -19.03 1.28 0.22
C TYR A 437 -18.27 2.58 0.38
N CYS A 438 -18.91 3.69 0.02
CA CYS A 438 -18.36 5.00 0.32
C CYS A 438 -18.48 5.32 1.80
N LYS A 439 -17.40 5.72 2.41
CA LYS A 439 -17.46 6.53 3.60
C LYS A 439 -17.89 7.94 3.19
N THR A 440 -18.61 8.61 4.06
CA THR A 440 -18.99 10.00 3.85
C THR A 440 -18.01 10.91 4.59
N LEU A 441 -16.77 10.92 4.14
CA LEU A 441 -15.73 11.73 4.75
C LEU A 441 -15.83 13.16 4.21
N GLU A 442 -16.10 14.11 5.08
CA GLU A 442 -16.14 15.53 4.73
C GLU A 442 -14.79 15.99 4.16
N ALA A 443 -14.82 16.84 3.14
CA ALA A 443 -13.59 17.35 2.53
C ALA A 443 -12.80 18.26 3.47
N LEU A 444 -13.47 18.99 4.34
CA LEU A 444 -12.84 19.89 5.31
C LEU A 444 -12.74 19.25 6.70
N PRO A 445 -11.74 19.62 7.50
CA PRO A 445 -10.60 20.48 7.14
C PRO A 445 -9.59 19.75 6.24
N CYS A 446 -8.86 20.51 5.40
CA CYS A 446 -7.85 19.99 4.49
C CYS A 446 -6.46 20.53 4.87
N TYR A 447 -5.76 19.80 5.70
CA TYR A 447 -4.37 20.04 6.12
C TYR A 447 -3.73 18.71 6.51
N GLY A 448 -2.41 18.69 6.61
CA GLY A 448 -1.68 17.49 7.03
C GLY A 448 -0.17 17.69 7.07
N GLN A 449 0.49 16.61 7.39
CA GLN A 449 1.96 16.51 7.41
C GLN A 449 2.38 15.20 6.74
N ILE A 450 3.38 15.30 5.87
CA ILE A 450 4.01 14.15 5.24
C ILE A 450 5.51 14.19 5.55
N ASN A 451 6.02 13.07 6.06
CA ASN A 451 7.43 12.91 6.36
C ASN A 451 8.08 11.97 5.35
N LEU A 452 9.15 12.44 4.75
CA LEU A 452 9.99 11.69 3.81
C LEU A 452 11.39 11.53 4.39
N ARG A 453 12.05 10.40 4.07
CA ARG A 453 13.48 10.18 4.31
C ARG A 453 14.15 9.89 2.99
N MET A 454 15.20 10.63 2.69
CA MET A 454 16.04 10.43 1.50
C MET A 454 17.38 9.81 1.93
N LYS A 455 17.79 8.76 1.25
CA LYS A 455 19.06 8.08 1.53
C LYS A 455 19.68 7.51 0.26
#